data_420d1eaa8e21ddde358c5249ff6630ff
#
_entry.id   420d1eaa8e21ddde358c5249ff6630ff
#
_cell.length_a   1.000
_cell.length_b   1.000
_cell.length_c   1.000
_cell.angle_alpha   90.00
_cell.angle_beta   90.00
_cell.angle_gamma   90.00
#
_symmetry.space_group_name_H-M   'P 1'
#
loop_
_entity.id
_entity.type
_entity.pdbx_description
1 polymer ?
#
loop_
_entity_poly.entity_id
_entity_poly.type
_entity_poly.pdbx_seq_one_letter_code
_entity_poly.pdbx_strand_id
1 'polypeptide(L)'
;MHRQFTIPAMAELATNLGVEVADPTPPTEFHFSRADCRLHGFDWGGTGSPVILLHGGRLTARTWDFVCLGLRRDARLVALDLRGHGESDWSDDYRIATMAADVAAAADHFGFDRIRLVGMSLGALVAAELAASRPDLVERLALIDVAPGVDFESTWLMRTFVLGLTPVQDLDTVVGAAMRINPSADRAVVTYRMSTLFFRAPDGDWVPKADPSTPDFPAILTAVEGLPAQLTGVPVLLVRGERSRVVTRTTAERLIARIPYGELVSIPDAGHNVQEDNPAALITALRDFLTR
;
A
#
# COMPACT_ATOMS: atom_id res chain seq x y z
N MET A 1 1.67 15.88 23.92
CA MET A 1 1.28 16.60 22.69
C MET A 1 1.96 15.90 21.53
N HIS A 2 1.33 14.82 20.96
CA HIS A 2 1.89 14.15 19.78
C HIS A 2 1.80 15.16 18.63
N ARG A 3 2.97 15.51 18.04
CA ARG A 3 3.02 16.35 16.85
C ARG A 3 2.24 15.64 15.75
N GLN A 4 1.10 16.17 15.35
CA GLN A 4 0.52 15.82 14.06
C GLN A 4 1.61 16.10 13.03
N PHE A 5 2.06 15.05 12.31
CA PHE A 5 3.09 15.24 11.29
C PHE A 5 2.56 16.22 10.24
N THR A 6 3.17 17.39 10.20
CA THR A 6 2.87 18.38 9.17
C THR A 6 3.52 17.94 7.84
N ILE A 7 3.03 18.44 6.73
CA ILE A 7 3.63 18.16 5.41
C ILE A 7 5.12 18.54 5.35
N PRO A 8 5.60 19.66 5.92
CA PRO A 8 7.03 19.94 6.00
C PRO A 8 7.83 18.87 6.72
N ALA A 9 7.33 18.34 7.84
CA ALA A 9 8.02 17.27 8.58
C ALA A 9 8.03 15.95 7.80
N MET A 10 6.97 15.64 7.06
CA MET A 10 6.92 14.48 6.17
C MET A 10 7.87 14.63 4.99
N ALA A 11 7.95 15.81 4.37
CA ALA A 11 8.87 16.10 3.28
C ALA A 11 10.35 16.03 3.74
N GLU A 12 10.64 16.46 4.96
CA GLU A 12 11.95 16.30 5.59
C GLU A 12 12.31 14.82 5.77
N LEU A 13 11.39 14.01 6.31
CA LEU A 13 11.59 12.56 6.41
C LEU A 13 11.83 11.92 5.04
N ALA A 14 11.03 12.27 4.02
CA ALA A 14 11.21 11.77 2.67
C ALA A 14 12.59 12.12 2.11
N THR A 15 13.06 13.36 2.33
CA THR A 15 14.40 13.81 1.92
C THR A 15 15.50 13.02 2.63
N ASN A 16 15.35 12.74 3.91
CA ASN A 16 16.31 11.92 4.68
C ASN A 16 16.36 10.46 4.18
N LEU A 17 15.26 9.96 3.57
CA LEU A 17 15.19 8.67 2.90
C LEU A 17 15.66 8.72 1.42
N GLY A 18 16.26 9.82 1.00
CA GLY A 18 16.80 10.00 -0.36
C GLY A 18 15.74 10.32 -1.43
N VAL A 19 14.52 10.66 -1.03
CA VAL A 19 13.46 11.05 -1.97
C VAL A 19 13.68 12.49 -2.42
N GLU A 20 13.71 12.72 -3.73
CA GLU A 20 13.69 14.06 -4.31
C GLU A 20 12.29 14.65 -4.20
N VAL A 21 12.09 15.53 -3.22
CA VAL A 21 10.82 16.24 -3.00
C VAL A 21 10.83 17.56 -3.74
N ALA A 22 10.17 17.62 -4.86
CA ALA A 22 10.12 18.83 -5.66
C ALA A 22 8.92 19.72 -5.40
N ASP A 23 7.83 19.15 -4.93
CA ASP A 23 6.59 19.84 -4.61
C ASP A 23 6.02 19.25 -3.30
N PRO A 24 6.19 19.95 -2.17
CA PRO A 24 5.70 19.51 -0.86
C PRO A 24 4.24 19.94 -0.62
N THR A 25 3.48 20.32 -1.67
CA THR A 25 2.06 20.66 -1.51
C THR A 25 1.28 19.50 -0.90
N PRO A 26 0.47 19.74 0.14
CA PRO A 26 -0.37 18.72 0.75
C PRO A 26 -1.31 18.06 -0.28
N PRO A 27 -1.60 16.75 -0.16
CA PRO A 27 -2.67 16.16 -0.93
C PRO A 27 -4.02 16.69 -0.46
N THR A 28 -5.01 16.64 -1.33
CA THR A 28 -6.41 16.92 -0.98
C THR A 28 -7.09 15.63 -0.53
N GLU A 29 -7.71 15.64 0.63
CA GLU A 29 -8.56 14.53 1.06
C GLU A 29 -9.84 14.51 0.23
N PHE A 30 -10.30 13.30 -0.13
CA PHE A 30 -11.56 13.13 -0.82
C PHE A 30 -12.34 11.93 -0.27
N HIS A 31 -13.65 11.98 -0.50
CA HIS A 31 -14.57 10.90 -0.17
C HIS A 31 -15.51 10.66 -1.35
N PHE A 32 -15.88 9.42 -1.55
CA PHE A 32 -16.97 9.03 -2.44
C PHE A 32 -17.68 7.81 -1.88
N SER A 33 -18.88 7.51 -2.36
CA SER A 33 -19.65 6.36 -1.91
C SER A 33 -19.82 5.35 -3.03
N ARG A 34 -19.67 4.09 -2.70
CA ARG A 34 -20.03 2.98 -3.56
C ARG A 34 -20.90 2.00 -2.76
N ALA A 35 -22.12 1.76 -3.23
CA ALA A 35 -23.14 1.03 -2.49
C ALA A 35 -23.34 1.64 -1.10
N ASP A 36 -23.15 0.85 -0.04
CA ASP A 36 -23.30 1.22 1.36
C ASP A 36 -21.98 1.61 2.07
N CYS A 37 -20.88 1.72 1.31
CA CYS A 37 -19.55 2.02 1.84
C CYS A 37 -19.06 3.38 1.35
N ARG A 38 -18.79 4.30 2.28
CA ARG A 38 -18.07 5.55 2.00
C ARG A 38 -16.58 5.25 2.00
N LEU A 39 -15.93 5.61 0.92
CA LEU A 39 -14.50 5.43 0.71
C LEU A 39 -13.77 6.76 0.83
N HIS A 40 -12.54 6.69 1.31
CA HIS A 40 -11.66 7.83 1.54
C HIS A 40 -10.34 7.65 0.80
N GLY A 41 -9.68 8.75 0.51
CA GLY A 41 -8.33 8.74 -0.05
C GLY A 41 -7.70 10.11 -0.10
N PHE A 42 -6.50 10.15 -0.69
CA PHE A 42 -5.71 11.35 -0.89
C PHE A 42 -5.43 11.57 -2.36
N ASP A 43 -5.86 12.71 -2.86
CA ASP A 43 -5.53 13.22 -4.18
C ASP A 43 -4.22 14.01 -4.08
N TRP A 44 -3.15 13.43 -4.58
CA TRP A 44 -1.82 14.04 -4.62
C TRP A 44 -1.62 14.97 -5.80
N GLY A 45 -2.59 15.04 -6.73
CA GLY A 45 -2.43 15.80 -7.95
C GLY A 45 -1.37 15.20 -8.86
N GLY A 46 -0.61 16.05 -9.51
CA GLY A 46 0.41 15.68 -10.48
C GLY A 46 -0.08 15.70 -11.92
N THR A 47 0.82 15.40 -12.85
CA THR A 47 0.56 15.42 -14.30
C THR A 47 0.88 14.08 -14.92
N GLY A 48 0.33 13.80 -16.11
CA GLY A 48 0.56 12.53 -16.79
C GLY A 48 -0.53 11.49 -16.53
N SER A 49 -0.19 10.22 -16.73
CA SER A 49 -1.17 9.13 -16.63
C SER A 49 -1.66 8.93 -15.20
N PRO A 50 -2.96 8.65 -15.00
CA PRO A 50 -3.52 8.39 -13.70
C PRO A 50 -2.94 7.11 -13.06
N VAL A 51 -2.51 7.21 -11.81
CA VAL A 51 -2.03 6.08 -11.00
C VAL A 51 -2.82 6.05 -9.71
N ILE A 52 -3.44 4.90 -9.43
CA ILE A 52 -4.08 4.63 -8.13
C ILE A 52 -3.16 3.72 -7.31
N LEU A 53 -2.86 4.14 -6.07
CA LEU A 53 -1.99 3.44 -5.15
C LEU A 53 -2.82 2.79 -4.04
N LEU A 54 -2.62 1.48 -3.83
CA LEU A 54 -3.38 0.63 -2.90
C LEU A 54 -2.45 0.05 -1.84
N HIS A 55 -2.78 0.31 -0.59
CA HIS A 55 -1.97 -0.11 0.57
C HIS A 55 -2.14 -1.59 0.92
N GLY A 56 -1.25 -2.12 1.75
CA GLY A 56 -1.31 -3.46 2.31
C GLY A 56 -2.33 -3.60 3.44
N GLY A 57 -2.64 -4.82 3.82
CA GLY A 57 -3.54 -5.09 4.93
C GLY A 57 -3.10 -4.36 6.21
N ARG A 58 -4.05 -3.72 6.90
CA ARG A 58 -3.89 -2.94 8.13
C ARG A 58 -3.04 -1.67 8.01
N LEU A 59 -2.65 -1.29 6.80
CA LEU A 59 -2.08 0.01 6.48
C LEU A 59 -3.19 1.00 6.10
N THR A 60 -2.79 2.20 5.69
CA THR A 60 -3.66 3.25 5.16
C THR A 60 -3.04 3.84 3.89
N ALA A 61 -3.77 4.65 3.16
CA ALA A 61 -3.27 5.38 1.99
C ALA A 61 -1.99 6.20 2.29
N ARG A 62 -1.80 6.61 3.55
CA ARG A 62 -0.64 7.38 4.00
C ARG A 62 0.70 6.62 3.91
N THR A 63 0.67 5.29 3.75
CA THR A 63 1.91 4.51 3.50
C THR A 63 2.59 4.91 2.19
N TRP A 64 1.86 5.57 1.28
CA TRP A 64 2.34 6.02 -0.02
C TRP A 64 2.90 7.45 -0.03
N ASP A 65 2.84 8.18 1.09
CA ASP A 65 3.16 9.60 1.14
C ASP A 65 4.56 9.92 0.60
N PHE A 66 5.58 9.15 0.99
CA PHE A 66 6.95 9.36 0.50
C PHE A 66 7.08 9.07 -1.00
N VAL A 67 6.39 8.04 -1.48
CA VAL A 67 6.37 7.66 -2.89
C VAL A 67 5.64 8.73 -3.71
N CYS A 68 4.52 9.22 -3.22
CA CYS A 68 3.76 10.28 -3.89
C CYS A 68 4.54 11.58 -4.01
N LEU A 69 5.27 11.99 -2.96
CA LEU A 69 6.14 13.16 -2.99
C LEU A 69 7.19 13.09 -4.10
N GLY A 70 7.72 11.89 -4.37
CA GLY A 70 8.73 11.70 -5.40
C GLY A 70 8.20 11.47 -6.81
N LEU A 71 6.96 10.95 -6.95
CA LEU A 71 6.38 10.59 -8.26
C LEU A 71 5.41 11.63 -8.83
N ARG A 72 4.91 12.59 -8.05
CA ARG A 72 3.84 13.50 -8.49
C ARG A 72 4.20 14.42 -9.66
N ARG A 73 5.48 14.49 -10.02
CA ARG A 73 5.92 15.18 -11.25
C ARG A 73 5.70 14.36 -12.52
N ASP A 74 5.67 13.04 -12.37
CA ASP A 74 5.71 12.08 -13.47
C ASP A 74 4.33 11.44 -13.71
N ALA A 75 3.42 11.53 -12.73
CA ALA A 75 2.11 10.87 -12.78
C ALA A 75 1.02 11.67 -12.03
N ARG A 76 -0.23 11.44 -12.40
CA ARG A 76 -1.42 11.91 -11.68
C ARG A 76 -1.77 10.88 -10.60
N LEU A 77 -1.54 11.22 -9.32
CA LEU A 77 -1.52 10.25 -8.23
C LEU A 77 -2.74 10.35 -7.31
N VAL A 78 -3.35 9.21 -7.04
CA VAL A 78 -4.42 9.04 -6.04
C VAL A 78 -4.08 7.86 -5.15
N ALA A 79 -4.04 8.05 -3.84
CA ALA A 79 -3.86 6.98 -2.86
C ALA A 79 -5.20 6.72 -2.15
N LEU A 80 -5.67 5.46 -2.15
CA LEU A 80 -6.98 5.06 -1.63
C LEU A 80 -6.85 4.30 -0.32
N ASP A 81 -7.66 4.63 0.67
CA ASP A 81 -7.94 3.76 1.80
C ASP A 81 -8.92 2.68 1.36
N LEU A 82 -8.49 1.42 1.38
CA LEU A 82 -9.37 0.30 1.09
C LEU A 82 -10.47 0.22 2.15
N ARG A 83 -11.67 -0.30 1.79
CA ARG A 83 -12.74 -0.55 2.78
C ARG A 83 -12.22 -1.24 4.02
N GLY A 84 -12.69 -0.86 5.19
CA GLY A 84 -12.22 -1.38 6.48
C GLY A 84 -10.86 -0.85 6.93
N HIS A 85 -10.30 0.15 6.24
CA HIS A 85 -9.00 0.72 6.56
C HIS A 85 -9.03 2.26 6.52
N GLY A 86 -8.13 2.89 7.25
CA GLY A 86 -7.97 4.35 7.27
C GLY A 86 -9.24 5.07 7.69
N GLU A 87 -9.70 5.98 6.85
CA GLU A 87 -10.95 6.74 7.07
C GLU A 87 -12.11 6.23 6.16
N SER A 88 -11.90 5.11 5.44
CA SER A 88 -12.97 4.41 4.75
C SER A 88 -13.84 3.64 5.72
N ASP A 89 -15.14 3.51 5.42
CA ASP A 89 -16.09 2.80 6.27
C ASP A 89 -15.71 1.33 6.45
N TRP A 90 -16.05 0.77 7.59
CA TRP A 90 -16.05 -0.66 7.85
C TRP A 90 -17.21 -1.31 7.11
N SER A 91 -17.08 -2.61 6.82
CA SER A 91 -18.06 -3.35 6.00
C SER A 91 -18.12 -4.81 6.44
N ASP A 92 -19.21 -5.48 6.10
CA ASP A 92 -19.33 -6.94 6.27
C ASP A 92 -18.79 -7.71 5.04
N ASP A 93 -18.38 -7.00 3.97
CA ASP A 93 -17.88 -7.60 2.74
C ASP A 93 -16.45 -7.12 2.41
N TYR A 94 -15.48 -7.96 2.73
CA TYR A 94 -14.06 -7.74 2.46
C TYR A 94 -13.50 -8.64 1.34
N ARG A 95 -14.35 -9.15 0.44
CA ARG A 95 -13.88 -9.92 -0.72
C ARG A 95 -13.00 -9.06 -1.63
N ILE A 96 -11.96 -9.69 -2.17
CA ILE A 96 -11.01 -9.00 -3.08
C ILE A 96 -11.75 -8.38 -4.28
N ALA A 97 -12.72 -9.11 -4.86
CA ALA A 97 -13.54 -8.61 -5.97
C ALA A 97 -14.37 -7.36 -5.60
N THR A 98 -14.88 -7.29 -4.35
CA THR A 98 -15.60 -6.11 -3.87
C THR A 98 -14.68 -4.91 -3.69
N MET A 99 -13.48 -5.12 -3.13
CA MET A 99 -12.45 -4.09 -3.04
C MET A 99 -11.97 -3.62 -4.42
N ALA A 100 -11.82 -4.53 -5.39
CA ALA A 100 -11.48 -4.20 -6.78
C ALA A 100 -12.55 -3.31 -7.43
N ALA A 101 -13.83 -3.60 -7.18
CA ALA A 101 -14.92 -2.75 -7.66
C ALA A 101 -14.94 -1.35 -6.98
N ASP A 102 -14.46 -1.22 -5.74
CA ASP A 102 -14.27 0.09 -5.10
C ASP A 102 -13.20 0.91 -5.81
N VAL A 103 -12.10 0.27 -6.21
CA VAL A 103 -11.02 0.92 -6.97
C VAL A 103 -11.50 1.36 -8.36
N ALA A 104 -12.32 0.55 -9.03
CA ALA A 104 -12.97 0.96 -10.30
C ALA A 104 -13.85 2.19 -10.09
N ALA A 105 -14.66 2.21 -9.02
CA ALA A 105 -15.49 3.36 -8.68
C ALA A 105 -14.66 4.61 -8.33
N ALA A 106 -13.47 4.46 -7.75
CA ALA A 106 -12.54 5.58 -7.57
C ALA A 106 -12.05 6.13 -8.91
N ALA A 107 -11.73 5.29 -9.88
CA ALA A 107 -11.39 5.73 -11.24
C ALA A 107 -12.54 6.51 -11.90
N ASP A 108 -13.77 5.98 -11.79
CA ASP A 108 -14.98 6.66 -12.29
C ASP A 108 -15.21 8.02 -11.60
N HIS A 109 -14.99 8.10 -10.27
CA HIS A 109 -15.12 9.34 -9.48
C HIS A 109 -14.20 10.45 -9.99
N PHE A 110 -12.98 10.10 -10.43
CA PHE A 110 -12.03 11.05 -11.00
C PHE A 110 -12.15 11.22 -12.53
N GLY A 111 -13.04 10.50 -13.18
CA GLY A 111 -13.19 10.51 -14.64
C GLY A 111 -11.97 9.93 -15.36
N PHE A 112 -11.33 8.91 -14.79
CA PHE A 112 -10.20 8.24 -15.41
C PHE A 112 -10.68 7.10 -16.33
N ASP A 113 -10.51 7.25 -17.62
CA ASP A 113 -10.85 6.21 -18.60
C ASP A 113 -9.88 5.02 -18.57
N ARG A 114 -8.60 5.29 -18.21
CA ARG A 114 -7.56 4.27 -18.05
C ARG A 114 -6.66 4.66 -16.88
N ILE A 115 -6.23 3.64 -16.12
CA ILE A 115 -5.41 3.83 -14.94
C ILE A 115 -4.20 2.88 -14.94
N ARG A 116 -3.17 3.28 -14.23
CA ARG A 116 -2.08 2.42 -13.80
C ARG A 116 -2.27 2.12 -12.32
N LEU A 117 -1.98 0.91 -11.91
CA LEU A 117 -2.18 0.47 -10.52
C LEU A 117 -0.83 0.17 -9.87
N VAL A 118 -0.70 0.61 -8.64
CA VAL A 118 0.40 0.23 -7.74
C VAL A 118 -0.23 -0.33 -6.47
N GLY A 119 -0.02 -1.61 -6.19
CA GLY A 119 -0.58 -2.25 -5.01
C GLY A 119 0.49 -2.96 -4.18
N MET A 120 0.42 -2.85 -2.86
CA MET A 120 1.29 -3.52 -1.92
C MET A 120 0.52 -4.63 -1.19
N SER A 121 1.05 -5.87 -1.15
CA SER A 121 0.46 -6.99 -0.38
C SER A 121 -1.04 -7.17 -0.70
N LEU A 122 -1.97 -6.90 0.24
CA LEU A 122 -3.43 -6.92 -0.01
C LEU A 122 -3.81 -6.01 -1.19
N GLY A 123 -3.29 -4.80 -1.25
CA GLY A 123 -3.54 -3.88 -2.36
C GLY A 123 -3.07 -4.41 -3.71
N ALA A 124 -2.01 -5.25 -3.73
CA ALA A 124 -1.56 -5.91 -4.95
C ALA A 124 -2.57 -6.97 -5.44
N LEU A 125 -3.22 -7.71 -4.52
CA LEU A 125 -4.28 -8.67 -4.87
C LEU A 125 -5.52 -7.96 -5.42
N VAL A 126 -5.91 -6.87 -4.79
CA VAL A 126 -7.03 -6.02 -5.25
C VAL A 126 -6.74 -5.45 -6.64
N ALA A 127 -5.51 -4.96 -6.86
CA ALA A 127 -5.09 -4.43 -8.16
C ALA A 127 -5.06 -5.51 -9.24
N ALA A 128 -4.59 -6.73 -8.92
CA ALA A 128 -4.59 -7.86 -9.84
C ALA A 128 -6.00 -8.31 -10.23
N GLU A 129 -6.91 -8.38 -9.26
CA GLU A 129 -8.33 -8.70 -9.51
C GLU A 129 -8.98 -7.66 -10.42
N LEU A 130 -8.71 -6.35 -10.20
CA LEU A 130 -9.21 -5.32 -11.09
C LEU A 130 -8.63 -5.44 -12.50
N ALA A 131 -7.33 -5.69 -12.63
CA ALA A 131 -6.69 -5.87 -13.93
C ALA A 131 -7.26 -7.08 -14.71
N ALA A 132 -7.60 -8.16 -14.00
CA ALA A 132 -8.23 -9.34 -14.60
C ALA A 132 -9.69 -9.09 -15.02
N SER A 133 -10.47 -8.43 -14.15
CA SER A 133 -11.91 -8.19 -14.40
C SER A 133 -12.19 -7.00 -15.31
N ARG A 134 -11.29 -6.02 -15.38
CA ARG A 134 -11.41 -4.79 -16.17
C ARG A 134 -10.12 -4.49 -16.98
N PRO A 135 -9.73 -5.35 -17.90
CA PRO A 135 -8.55 -5.15 -18.74
C PRO A 135 -8.65 -3.92 -19.66
N ASP A 136 -9.86 -3.41 -19.87
CA ASP A 136 -10.12 -2.14 -20.55
C ASP A 136 -9.66 -0.93 -19.74
N LEU A 137 -9.78 -0.99 -18.41
CA LEU A 137 -9.46 0.08 -17.48
C LEU A 137 -7.98 0.11 -17.08
N VAL A 138 -7.35 -1.07 -16.89
CA VAL A 138 -5.99 -1.15 -16.32
C VAL A 138 -4.94 -1.24 -17.42
N GLU A 139 -4.06 -0.23 -17.48
CA GLU A 139 -3.00 -0.12 -18.48
C GLU A 139 -1.69 -0.79 -18.05
N ARG A 140 -1.31 -0.66 -16.78
CA ARG A 140 -0.08 -1.22 -16.18
C ARG A 140 -0.32 -1.57 -14.71
N LEU A 141 0.41 -2.55 -14.22
CA LEU A 141 0.25 -3.06 -12.86
C LEU A 141 1.59 -3.25 -12.17
N ALA A 142 1.84 -2.53 -11.07
CA ALA A 142 2.96 -2.78 -10.18
C ALA A 142 2.49 -3.50 -8.91
N LEU A 143 3.03 -4.69 -8.67
CA LEU A 143 2.78 -5.54 -7.52
C LEU A 143 3.95 -5.46 -6.54
N ILE A 144 3.71 -4.94 -5.34
CA ILE A 144 4.75 -4.73 -4.34
C ILE A 144 4.67 -5.84 -3.29
N ASP A 145 5.71 -6.64 -3.23
CA ASP A 145 6.02 -7.66 -2.23
C ASP A 145 4.87 -8.65 -1.98
N VAL A 146 4.37 -9.25 -3.07
CA VAL A 146 3.35 -10.30 -3.08
C VAL A 146 3.77 -11.43 -4.02
N ALA A 147 3.70 -12.68 -3.57
CA ALA A 147 3.93 -13.87 -4.39
C ALA A 147 3.33 -15.11 -3.74
N PRO A 148 3.02 -16.19 -4.50
CA PRO A 148 2.66 -17.47 -3.95
C PRO A 148 3.78 -18.10 -3.11
N GLY A 149 3.42 -18.89 -2.08
CA GLY A 149 4.38 -19.59 -1.22
C GLY A 149 5.01 -18.74 -0.11
N VAL A 150 4.24 -17.82 0.42
CA VAL A 150 4.61 -16.94 1.53
C VAL A 150 4.86 -17.74 2.81
N ASP A 151 5.91 -17.38 3.56
CA ASP A 151 6.09 -17.88 4.93
C ASP A 151 5.12 -17.19 5.89
N PHE A 152 4.16 -17.96 6.30
CA PHE A 152 3.02 -17.56 7.12
C PHE A 152 3.34 -17.21 8.55
N GLU A 153 4.20 -17.99 9.19
CA GLU A 153 4.50 -17.81 10.61
C GLU A 153 5.05 -16.42 10.90
N SER A 154 5.97 -15.95 10.06
CA SER A 154 6.58 -14.65 10.20
C SER A 154 5.58 -13.49 10.05
N THR A 155 4.65 -13.63 9.11
CA THR A 155 3.63 -12.59 8.83
C THR A 155 2.52 -12.59 9.88
N TRP A 156 2.13 -13.76 10.35
CA TRP A 156 1.08 -13.93 11.36
C TRP A 156 1.54 -13.44 12.74
N LEU A 157 2.78 -13.71 13.13
CA LEU A 157 3.38 -13.21 14.37
C LEU A 157 3.38 -11.67 14.42
N MET A 158 3.75 -11.01 13.33
CA MET A 158 3.75 -9.56 13.23
C MET A 158 2.32 -9.00 13.39
N ARG A 159 1.34 -9.61 12.70
CA ARG A 159 -0.08 -9.23 12.78
C ARG A 159 -0.63 -9.39 14.21
N THR A 160 -0.42 -10.56 14.82
CA THR A 160 -0.92 -10.89 16.16
C THR A 160 -0.31 -9.98 17.21
N PHE A 161 0.96 -9.62 17.04
CA PHE A 161 1.65 -8.74 17.96
C PHE A 161 1.07 -7.31 17.96
N VAL A 162 0.87 -6.72 16.77
CA VAL A 162 0.28 -5.37 16.65
C VAL A 162 -1.17 -5.36 17.13
N LEU A 163 -1.94 -6.41 16.85
CA LEU A 163 -3.34 -6.53 17.30
C LEU A 163 -3.47 -6.79 18.80
N GLY A 164 -2.54 -7.54 19.39
CA GLY A 164 -2.54 -7.83 20.82
C GLY A 164 -2.17 -6.62 21.71
N LEU A 165 -1.76 -5.51 21.10
CA LEU A 165 -1.39 -4.26 21.81
C LEU A 165 -2.54 -3.26 21.93
N THR A 166 -3.77 -3.60 21.53
CA THR A 166 -4.88 -2.64 21.51
C THR A 166 -5.94 -2.93 22.58
N PRO A 167 -6.51 -1.90 23.22
CA PRO A 167 -6.14 -0.46 23.12
C PRO A 167 -4.82 -0.14 23.82
N VAL A 168 -4.12 0.92 23.38
CA VAL A 168 -2.86 1.40 23.99
C VAL A 168 -2.99 2.84 24.44
N GLN A 169 -2.47 3.14 25.62
CA GLN A 169 -2.50 4.51 26.18
C GLN A 169 -1.48 5.44 25.52
N ASP A 170 -0.41 4.87 24.98
CA ASP A 170 0.69 5.63 24.40
C ASP A 170 1.15 5.04 23.07
N LEU A 171 1.20 5.90 22.05
CA LEU A 171 1.69 5.54 20.71
C LEU A 171 3.15 5.05 20.73
N ASP A 172 3.99 5.55 21.65
CA ASP A 172 5.36 5.10 21.80
C ASP A 172 5.47 3.62 22.17
N THR A 173 4.47 3.07 22.85
CA THR A 173 4.36 1.62 23.11
C THR A 173 4.30 0.84 21.82
N VAL A 174 3.47 1.27 20.86
CA VAL A 174 3.33 0.63 19.55
C VAL A 174 4.58 0.82 18.70
N VAL A 175 5.15 2.02 18.72
CA VAL A 175 6.44 2.33 18.05
C VAL A 175 7.55 1.43 18.59
N GLY A 176 7.68 1.33 19.91
CA GLY A 176 8.68 0.47 20.54
C GLY A 176 8.50 -1.00 20.18
N ALA A 177 7.26 -1.44 20.06
CA ALA A 177 6.92 -2.79 19.64
C ALA A 177 7.30 -3.05 18.16
N ALA A 178 6.99 -2.13 17.26
CA ALA A 178 7.37 -2.21 15.85
C ALA A 178 8.90 -2.20 15.67
N MET A 179 9.62 -1.38 16.44
CA MET A 179 11.09 -1.34 16.44
C MET A 179 11.73 -2.66 16.92
N ARG A 180 11.08 -3.42 17.80
CA ARG A 180 11.58 -4.77 18.18
C ARG A 180 11.47 -5.77 17.05
N ILE A 181 10.47 -5.63 16.18
CA ILE A 181 10.29 -6.51 15.00
C ILE A 181 11.29 -6.15 13.90
N ASN A 182 11.53 -4.86 13.67
CA ASN A 182 12.53 -4.38 12.71
C ASN A 182 13.45 -3.35 13.38
N PRO A 183 14.52 -3.82 14.08
CA PRO A 183 15.44 -2.93 14.81
C PRO A 183 16.27 -2.00 13.92
N SER A 184 16.38 -2.31 12.62
CA SER A 184 17.10 -1.50 11.64
C SER A 184 16.26 -0.39 10.99
N ALA A 185 14.95 -0.34 11.27
CA ALA A 185 14.07 0.70 10.74
C ALA A 185 14.40 2.07 11.36
N ASP A 186 14.21 3.14 10.59
CA ASP A 186 14.28 4.50 11.14
C ASP A 186 13.10 4.74 12.08
N ARG A 187 13.40 5.11 13.34
CA ARG A 187 12.38 5.35 14.37
C ARG A 187 11.40 6.46 13.97
N ALA A 188 11.86 7.51 13.29
CA ALA A 188 10.99 8.61 12.89
C ALA A 188 9.98 8.14 11.82
N VAL A 189 10.41 7.31 10.88
CA VAL A 189 9.55 6.67 9.88
C VAL A 189 8.53 5.73 10.55
N VAL A 190 8.98 4.90 11.49
CA VAL A 190 8.08 4.01 12.26
C VAL A 190 7.07 4.84 13.06
N THR A 191 7.50 5.92 13.70
CA THR A 191 6.60 6.82 14.45
C THR A 191 5.58 7.46 13.53
N TYR A 192 6.01 7.93 12.36
CA TYR A 192 5.12 8.46 11.34
C TYR A 192 4.07 7.41 10.94
N ARG A 193 4.49 6.22 10.52
CA ARG A 193 3.59 5.12 10.17
C ARG A 193 2.59 4.83 11.28
N MET A 194 3.03 4.62 12.53
CA MET A 194 2.13 4.32 13.64
C MET A 194 1.11 5.44 13.86
N SER A 195 1.49 6.70 13.72
CA SER A 195 0.58 7.84 13.83
C SER A 195 -0.52 7.87 12.76
N THR A 196 -0.29 7.25 11.60
CA THR A 196 -1.28 7.15 10.51
C THR A 196 -2.20 5.93 10.62
N LEU A 197 -1.77 4.89 11.33
CA LEU A 197 -2.51 3.63 11.50
C LEU A 197 -3.49 3.64 12.68
N PHE A 198 -3.32 4.57 13.62
CA PHE A 198 -4.13 4.65 14.81
C PHE A 198 -4.85 5.99 14.90
N PHE A 199 -6.00 6.01 15.54
CA PHE A 199 -6.67 7.24 15.96
C PHE A 199 -6.77 7.28 17.48
N ARG A 200 -6.93 8.49 18.02
CA ARG A 200 -7.11 8.67 19.45
C ARG A 200 -8.59 8.67 19.77
N ALA A 201 -9.04 7.66 20.53
CA ALA A 201 -10.41 7.54 20.96
C ALA A 201 -10.78 8.61 22.02
N PRO A 202 -12.09 8.86 22.26
CA PRO A 202 -12.53 9.88 23.24
C PRO A 202 -12.03 9.65 24.67
N ASP A 203 -11.78 8.41 25.07
CA ASP A 203 -11.19 8.03 26.36
C ASP A 203 -9.69 8.27 26.47
N GLY A 204 -9.07 8.64 25.34
CA GLY A 204 -7.66 8.96 25.24
C GLY A 204 -6.77 7.80 24.79
N ASP A 205 -7.32 6.62 24.57
CA ASP A 205 -6.60 5.46 24.08
C ASP A 205 -6.36 5.55 22.57
N TRP A 206 -5.30 4.89 22.10
CA TRP A 206 -5.00 4.72 20.69
C TRP A 206 -5.60 3.41 20.18
N VAL A 207 -6.41 3.51 19.13
CA VAL A 207 -7.14 2.41 18.52
C VAL A 207 -6.77 2.29 17.03
N PRO A 208 -6.54 1.08 16.51
CA PRO A 208 -6.28 0.90 15.08
C PRO A 208 -7.44 1.38 14.22
N LYS A 209 -7.13 2.01 13.09
CA LYS A 209 -8.12 2.41 12.09
C LYS A 209 -8.65 1.23 11.28
N ALA A 210 -7.87 0.14 11.18
CA ALA A 210 -8.29 -1.02 10.43
C ALA A 210 -9.29 -1.87 11.22
N ASP A 211 -10.38 -2.27 10.55
CA ASP A 211 -11.35 -3.21 11.09
C ASP A 211 -10.67 -4.56 11.40
N PRO A 212 -10.83 -5.12 12.61
CA PRO A 212 -10.29 -6.42 12.97
C PRO A 212 -10.79 -7.57 12.07
N SER A 213 -11.97 -7.44 11.46
CA SER A 213 -12.58 -8.44 10.56
C SER A 213 -12.11 -8.35 9.08
N THR A 214 -11.22 -7.39 8.73
CA THR A 214 -10.62 -7.33 7.39
C THR A 214 -9.97 -8.66 6.99
N PRO A 215 -9.87 -8.96 5.68
CA PRO A 215 -9.65 -10.32 5.19
C PRO A 215 -8.64 -11.10 5.98
N ASP A 216 -9.08 -12.29 6.35
CA ASP A 216 -8.20 -13.24 6.99
C ASP A 216 -7.16 -13.77 5.99
N PHE A 217 -6.16 -14.35 6.53
CA PHE A 217 -5.00 -14.80 5.80
C PHE A 217 -5.28 -15.97 4.81
N PRO A 218 -6.15 -16.97 5.10
CA PRO A 218 -6.53 -18.00 4.12
C PRO A 218 -7.12 -17.45 2.83
N ALA A 219 -7.97 -16.41 2.90
CA ALA A 219 -8.52 -15.77 1.71
C ALA A 219 -7.44 -15.09 0.86
N ILE A 220 -6.49 -14.42 1.52
CA ILE A 220 -5.33 -13.81 0.87
C ILE A 220 -4.48 -14.87 0.15
N LEU A 221 -4.23 -16.03 0.75
CA LEU A 221 -3.46 -17.11 0.12
C LEU A 221 -4.08 -17.61 -1.16
N THR A 222 -5.37 -17.92 -1.13
CA THR A 222 -6.09 -18.43 -2.29
C THR A 222 -5.99 -17.42 -3.45
N ALA A 223 -6.14 -16.13 -3.15
CA ALA A 223 -6.00 -15.07 -4.14
C ALA A 223 -4.59 -14.98 -4.74
N VAL A 224 -3.54 -15.10 -3.89
CA VAL A 224 -2.15 -15.07 -4.35
C VAL A 224 -1.81 -16.23 -5.30
N GLU A 225 -2.33 -17.42 -5.05
CA GLU A 225 -2.10 -18.59 -5.93
C GLU A 225 -2.73 -18.41 -7.33
N GLY A 226 -3.81 -17.66 -7.42
CA GLY A 226 -4.49 -17.32 -8.67
C GLY A 226 -3.80 -16.26 -9.55
N LEU A 227 -2.89 -15.46 -8.99
CA LEU A 227 -2.28 -14.31 -9.67
C LEU A 227 -1.76 -14.59 -11.10
N PRO A 228 -0.99 -15.67 -11.38
CA PRO A 228 -0.43 -15.86 -12.71
C PRO A 228 -1.49 -16.06 -13.81
N ALA A 229 -2.62 -16.67 -13.47
CA ALA A 229 -3.70 -16.88 -14.42
C ALA A 229 -4.47 -15.59 -14.73
N GLN A 230 -4.49 -14.64 -13.81
CA GLN A 230 -5.19 -13.37 -13.92
C GLN A 230 -4.39 -12.33 -14.75
N LEU A 231 -3.06 -12.42 -14.79
CA LEU A 231 -2.17 -11.36 -15.28
C LEU A 231 -1.58 -11.64 -16.68
N THR A 232 -2.39 -12.17 -17.60
CA THR A 232 -1.92 -12.53 -18.94
C THR A 232 -1.97 -11.39 -19.97
N GLY A 233 -2.73 -10.33 -19.71
CA GLY A 233 -3.04 -9.27 -20.67
C GLY A 233 -2.49 -7.88 -20.35
N VAL A 234 -1.81 -7.71 -19.22
CA VAL A 234 -1.32 -6.40 -18.77
C VAL A 234 0.18 -6.46 -18.46
N PRO A 235 0.98 -5.41 -18.79
CA PRO A 235 2.36 -5.31 -18.32
C PRO A 235 2.42 -5.27 -16.79
N VAL A 236 3.27 -6.13 -16.20
CA VAL A 236 3.38 -6.29 -14.75
C VAL A 236 4.81 -6.04 -14.29
N LEU A 237 4.98 -5.16 -13.30
CA LEU A 237 6.20 -5.04 -12.52
C LEU A 237 5.99 -5.72 -11.16
N LEU A 238 6.75 -6.77 -10.89
CA LEU A 238 6.84 -7.34 -9.56
C LEU A 238 8.04 -6.73 -8.82
N VAL A 239 7.76 -6.05 -7.73
CA VAL A 239 8.79 -5.48 -6.86
C VAL A 239 8.85 -6.30 -5.57
N ARG A 240 10.05 -6.69 -5.15
CA ARG A 240 10.27 -7.30 -3.83
C ARG A 240 11.30 -6.54 -3.02
N GLY A 241 11.13 -6.52 -1.71
CA GLY A 241 12.21 -6.09 -0.82
C GLY A 241 13.31 -7.14 -0.75
N GLU A 242 14.57 -6.74 -0.87
CA GLU A 242 15.69 -7.69 -0.84
C GLU A 242 15.76 -8.48 0.47
N ARG A 243 15.39 -7.85 1.59
CA ARG A 243 15.31 -8.43 2.94
C ARG A 243 13.95 -8.99 3.30
N SER A 244 12.98 -8.98 2.35
CA SER A 244 11.63 -9.47 2.61
C SER A 244 11.65 -10.95 3.00
N ARG A 245 10.98 -11.25 4.10
CA ARG A 245 10.69 -12.63 4.54
C ARG A 245 9.36 -13.13 3.98
N VAL A 246 8.53 -12.23 3.45
CA VAL A 246 7.23 -12.55 2.83
C VAL A 246 7.45 -13.07 1.41
N VAL A 247 8.26 -12.37 0.60
CA VAL A 247 8.54 -12.76 -0.78
C VAL A 247 10.02 -13.07 -0.94
N THR A 248 10.37 -14.36 -1.07
CA THR A 248 11.73 -14.75 -1.37
C THR A 248 12.07 -14.48 -2.84
N ARG A 249 13.36 -14.38 -3.16
CA ARG A 249 13.80 -14.23 -4.56
C ARG A 249 13.26 -15.36 -5.44
N THR A 250 13.35 -16.58 -4.96
CA THR A 250 12.89 -17.78 -5.70
C THR A 250 11.38 -17.74 -5.96
N THR A 251 10.56 -17.33 -4.98
CA THR A 251 9.11 -17.23 -5.18
C THR A 251 8.74 -16.10 -6.15
N ALA A 252 9.44 -14.98 -6.11
CA ALA A 252 9.26 -13.88 -7.06
C ALA A 252 9.63 -14.30 -8.50
N GLU A 253 10.79 -14.96 -8.69
CA GLU A 253 11.23 -15.46 -9.99
C GLU A 253 10.25 -16.50 -10.56
N ARG A 254 9.71 -17.40 -9.72
CA ARG A 254 8.68 -18.38 -10.15
C ARG A 254 7.37 -17.73 -10.54
N LEU A 255 6.94 -16.68 -9.83
CA LEU A 255 5.74 -15.95 -10.17
C LEU A 255 5.90 -15.24 -11.50
N ILE A 256 6.95 -14.42 -11.64
CA ILE A 256 7.13 -13.57 -12.81
C ILE A 256 7.37 -14.38 -14.10
N ALA A 257 8.02 -15.55 -14.01
CA ALA A 257 8.21 -16.45 -15.14
C ALA A 257 6.90 -16.99 -15.75
N ARG A 258 5.78 -16.86 -15.03
CA ARG A 258 4.43 -17.27 -15.48
C ARG A 258 3.59 -16.11 -16.00
N ILE A 259 4.11 -14.91 -15.98
CA ILE A 259 3.43 -13.68 -16.43
C ILE A 259 4.09 -13.21 -17.74
N PRO A 260 3.38 -13.23 -18.89
CA PRO A 260 3.98 -12.98 -20.20
C PRO A 260 4.73 -11.66 -20.36
N TYR A 261 4.21 -10.59 -19.74
CA TYR A 261 4.81 -9.24 -19.78
C TYR A 261 5.25 -8.81 -18.39
N GLY A 262 5.92 -9.73 -17.68
CA GLY A 262 6.37 -9.53 -16.30
C GLY A 262 7.82 -9.10 -16.21
N GLU A 263 8.08 -8.10 -15.39
CA GLU A 263 9.42 -7.63 -14.99
C GLU A 263 9.58 -7.80 -13.48
N LEU A 264 10.79 -8.15 -13.02
CA LEU A 264 11.12 -8.31 -11.59
C LEU A 264 12.19 -7.32 -11.17
N VAL A 265 11.93 -6.57 -10.11
CA VAL A 265 12.92 -5.69 -9.48
C VAL A 265 13.03 -6.04 -7.98
N SER A 266 14.25 -6.17 -7.48
CA SER A 266 14.55 -6.28 -6.04
C SER A 266 15.05 -4.94 -5.53
N ILE A 267 14.40 -4.41 -4.49
CA ILE A 267 14.78 -3.13 -3.87
C ILE A 267 15.76 -3.42 -2.73
N PRO A 268 16.98 -2.86 -2.79
CA PRO A 268 17.99 -3.07 -1.76
C PRO A 268 17.52 -2.49 -0.42
N ASP A 269 18.02 -3.08 0.66
CA ASP A 269 17.79 -2.65 2.04
C ASP A 269 16.32 -2.61 2.50
N ALA A 270 15.37 -3.09 1.70
CA ALA A 270 13.95 -3.10 1.99
C ALA A 270 13.45 -4.49 2.44
N GLY A 271 12.57 -4.50 3.44
CA GLY A 271 11.76 -5.64 3.85
C GLY A 271 10.41 -5.67 3.13
N HIS A 272 9.35 -6.09 3.84
CA HIS A 272 8.01 -6.17 3.29
C HIS A 272 7.39 -4.80 2.96
N ASN A 273 7.66 -3.77 3.78
CA ASN A 273 7.17 -2.41 3.57
C ASN A 273 8.11 -1.59 2.68
N VAL A 274 8.31 -2.06 1.46
CA VAL A 274 9.27 -1.49 0.50
C VAL A 274 9.11 0.02 0.33
N GLN A 275 7.87 0.51 0.31
CA GLN A 275 7.51 1.92 0.12
C GLN A 275 7.92 2.83 1.29
N GLU A 276 8.28 2.24 2.44
CA GLU A 276 8.74 2.95 3.63
C GLU A 276 10.23 2.69 3.91
N ASP A 277 10.68 1.46 3.64
CA ASP A 277 12.06 1.04 3.92
C ASP A 277 13.05 1.67 2.92
N ASN A 278 12.70 1.75 1.64
CA ASN A 278 13.52 2.40 0.62
C ASN A 278 12.65 3.05 -0.48
N PRO A 279 11.95 4.15 -0.14
CA PRO A 279 11.07 4.84 -1.10
C PRO A 279 11.81 5.37 -2.33
N ALA A 280 13.07 5.83 -2.19
CA ALA A 280 13.82 6.40 -3.30
C ALA A 280 14.09 5.36 -4.42
N ALA A 281 14.52 4.16 -4.04
CA ALA A 281 14.73 3.08 -5.02
C ALA A 281 13.41 2.58 -5.60
N LEU A 282 12.34 2.50 -4.80
CA LEU A 282 11.01 2.16 -5.30
C LEU A 282 10.49 3.18 -6.30
N ILE A 283 10.63 4.48 -6.01
CA ILE A 283 10.24 5.58 -6.91
C ILE A 283 10.96 5.44 -8.26
N THR A 284 12.25 5.14 -8.26
CA THR A 284 13.02 4.94 -9.49
C THR A 284 12.44 3.79 -10.31
N ALA A 285 12.21 2.63 -9.69
CA ALA A 285 11.64 1.47 -10.37
C ALA A 285 10.21 1.73 -10.90
N LEU A 286 9.37 2.40 -10.10
CA LEU A 286 8.02 2.77 -10.50
C LEU A 286 8.01 3.81 -11.64
N ARG A 287 8.86 4.84 -11.57
CA ARG A 287 8.99 5.85 -12.62
C ARG A 287 9.34 5.19 -13.95
N ASP A 288 10.37 4.36 -13.99
CA ASP A 288 10.81 3.68 -15.21
C ASP A 288 9.70 2.80 -15.80
N PHE A 289 8.92 2.12 -14.97
CA PHE A 289 7.83 1.26 -15.42
C PHE A 289 6.56 2.03 -15.79
N LEU A 290 6.17 3.01 -14.99
CA LEU A 290 4.90 3.72 -15.18
C LEU A 290 4.96 4.78 -16.31
N THR A 291 6.12 5.24 -16.75
CA THR A 291 6.24 6.27 -17.81
C THR A 291 6.43 5.71 -19.22
N ARG A 292 6.56 4.40 -19.34
CA ARG A 292 6.66 3.70 -20.66
C ARG A 292 5.31 3.56 -21.41
#